data_f6842b090db2c4b0a9f1a4af50e704a5
#
_entry.id   f6842b090db2c4b0a9f1a4af50e704a5
#
_cell.length_a   1.000
_cell.length_b   1.000
_cell.length_c   1.000
_cell.angle_alpha   90.00
_cell.angle_beta   90.00
_cell.angle_gamma   90.00
#
_symmetry.space_group_name_H-M   'P 1'
#
loop_
_entity.id
_entity.type
_entity.pdbx_description
1 polymer ?
#
loop_
_entity_poly.entity_id
_entity_poly.type
_entity_poly.pdbx_seq_one_letter_code
_entity_poly.pdbx_strand_id
1 'polypeptide(L)'
;MPGIVVFIKRKDMENGMTSFMDMALDEARAAALAGEVPVGCVIVRDGKVVARAGNRTLRDRDPTAHAELLAIRQVASTLGSERLIDCDLHVTLEPCTMCAGAMSFARIRRLYFGALDPKGGAVESGVRFFASPTCHHRPEVYGGIGESDAAALLQGFFKARR
;
A
#
# COMPACT_ATOMS: atom_id res chain seq x y z
N MET A 1 -16.15 -8.04 -14.45
CA MET A 1 -16.70 -8.21 -13.09
C MET A 1 -15.97 -7.27 -12.16
N PRO A 2 -16.68 -6.53 -11.31
CA PRO A 2 -15.99 -5.73 -10.29
C PRO A 2 -15.20 -6.68 -9.38
N GLY A 3 -13.93 -6.36 -9.13
CA GLY A 3 -13.11 -7.12 -8.21
C GLY A 3 -13.74 -7.13 -6.82
N ILE A 4 -13.88 -8.31 -6.25
CA ILE A 4 -14.41 -8.46 -4.89
C ILE A 4 -13.30 -8.04 -3.93
N VAL A 5 -13.53 -6.99 -3.15
CA VAL A 5 -12.67 -6.67 -2.01
C VAL A 5 -13.08 -7.54 -0.85
N VAL A 6 -12.16 -8.36 -0.38
CA VAL A 6 -12.38 -9.20 0.79
C VAL A 6 -11.79 -8.49 2.00
N PHE A 7 -12.62 -8.22 3.01
CA PHE A 7 -12.16 -7.70 4.30
C PHE A 7 -11.88 -8.87 5.23
N ILE A 8 -10.62 -9.01 5.64
CA ILE A 8 -10.19 -10.08 6.56
C ILE A 8 -10.16 -9.51 7.98
N LYS A 9 -10.85 -10.16 8.90
CA LYS A 9 -10.84 -9.79 10.31
C LYS A 9 -9.56 -10.28 11.00
N ARG A 10 -9.05 -9.47 11.93
CA ARG A 10 -7.78 -9.69 12.67
C ARG A 10 -7.62 -11.10 13.28
N LYS A 11 -8.72 -11.77 13.63
CA LYS A 11 -8.72 -13.09 14.26
C LYS A 11 -8.11 -14.22 13.41
N ASP A 12 -8.04 -14.02 12.10
CA ASP A 12 -7.60 -15.07 11.18
C ASP A 12 -6.07 -15.05 10.94
N MET A 13 -5.34 -14.12 11.60
CA MET A 13 -3.90 -13.89 11.38
C MET A 13 -3.02 -14.13 12.61
N GLU A 14 -3.58 -14.60 13.73
CA GLU A 14 -2.83 -14.79 14.98
C GLU A 14 -2.07 -16.13 15.00
N ASN A 15 -0.87 -16.14 14.46
CA ASN A 15 0.16 -17.13 14.76
C ASN A 15 1.54 -16.46 14.83
N GLY A 16 1.80 -15.67 15.87
CA GLY A 16 3.13 -15.35 16.42
C GLY A 16 4.26 -14.90 15.48
N MET A 17 4.01 -14.78 14.16
CA MET A 17 4.98 -14.31 13.18
C MET A 17 4.67 -12.88 12.79
N THR A 18 5.71 -12.04 12.69
CA THR A 18 5.60 -10.68 12.15
C THR A 18 4.99 -10.75 10.76
N SER A 19 3.80 -10.18 10.57
CA SER A 19 3.14 -10.17 9.27
C SER A 19 3.80 -9.17 8.34
N PHE A 20 3.57 -9.31 7.03
CA PHE A 20 4.03 -8.32 6.05
C PHE A 20 3.37 -6.95 6.28
N MET A 21 2.14 -6.92 6.73
CA MET A 21 1.50 -5.66 7.11
C MET A 21 2.17 -5.02 8.34
N ASP A 22 2.63 -5.80 9.32
CA ASP A 22 3.41 -5.27 10.45
C ASP A 22 4.70 -4.61 9.97
N MET A 23 5.37 -5.19 8.97
CA MET A 23 6.56 -4.59 8.35
C MET A 23 6.20 -3.28 7.62
N ALA A 24 5.06 -3.23 6.93
CA ALA A 24 4.57 -1.99 6.31
C ALA A 24 4.25 -0.93 7.36
N LEU A 25 3.66 -1.31 8.50
CA LEU A 25 3.41 -0.41 9.63
C LEU A 25 4.72 0.14 10.22
N ASP A 26 5.77 -0.66 10.29
CA ASP A 26 7.09 -0.19 10.73
C ASP A 26 7.64 0.88 9.78
N GLU A 27 7.48 0.70 8.48
CA GLU A 27 7.85 1.73 7.49
C GLU A 27 7.01 3.01 7.66
N ALA A 28 5.72 2.86 7.97
CA ALA A 28 4.83 4.00 8.25
C ALA A 28 5.28 4.77 9.51
N ARG A 29 5.67 4.06 10.57
CA ARG A 29 6.19 4.67 11.80
C ARG A 29 7.50 5.42 11.53
N ALA A 30 8.41 4.82 10.77
CA ALA A 30 9.65 5.47 10.37
C ALA A 30 9.40 6.74 9.54
N ALA A 31 8.42 6.72 8.64
CA ALA A 31 8.01 7.89 7.87
C ALA A 31 7.50 9.01 8.80
N ALA A 32 6.66 8.68 9.78
CA ALA A 32 6.16 9.65 10.76
C ALA A 32 7.29 10.31 11.55
N LEU A 33 8.28 9.52 12.00
CA LEU A 33 9.47 10.04 12.71
C LEU A 33 10.28 11.01 11.84
N ALA A 34 10.25 10.83 10.54
CA ALA A 34 10.92 11.72 9.57
C ALA A 34 10.06 12.90 9.14
N GLY A 35 8.88 13.10 9.72
CA GLY A 35 7.97 14.21 9.39
C GLY A 35 7.05 13.96 8.19
N GLU A 36 7.05 12.76 7.66
CA GLU A 36 6.21 12.35 6.52
C GLU A 36 4.87 11.79 6.99
N VAL A 37 3.85 11.87 6.15
CA VAL A 37 2.57 11.17 6.39
C VAL A 37 2.86 9.67 6.57
N PRO A 38 2.37 9.03 7.67
CA PRO A 38 2.74 7.65 8.01
C PRO A 38 2.03 6.63 7.13
N VAL A 39 2.56 6.44 5.95
CA VAL A 39 2.18 5.38 5.02
C VAL A 39 3.42 4.54 4.74
N GLY A 40 3.28 3.23 4.88
CA GLY A 40 4.35 2.27 4.63
C GLY A 40 3.89 1.19 3.68
N CYS A 41 4.83 0.67 2.91
CA CYS A 41 4.60 -0.36 1.90
C CYS A 41 5.71 -1.39 1.89
N VAL A 42 5.34 -2.67 1.75
CA VAL A 42 6.27 -3.74 1.43
C VAL A 42 5.75 -4.51 0.21
N ILE A 43 6.68 -4.94 -0.63
CA ILE A 43 6.38 -5.84 -1.75
C ILE A 43 7.03 -7.19 -1.47
N VAL A 44 6.27 -8.25 -1.72
CA VAL A 44 6.64 -9.62 -1.41
C VAL A 44 6.60 -10.45 -2.70
N ARG A 45 7.65 -11.25 -2.90
CA ARG A 45 7.73 -12.23 -3.98
C ARG A 45 8.25 -13.55 -3.43
N ASP A 46 7.55 -14.64 -3.73
CA ASP A 46 7.91 -15.97 -3.23
C ASP A 46 8.10 -16.03 -1.71
N GLY A 47 7.21 -15.36 -0.96
CA GLY A 47 7.24 -15.32 0.50
C GLY A 47 8.34 -14.44 1.09
N LYS A 48 9.09 -13.70 0.28
CA LYS A 48 10.21 -12.85 0.72
C LYS A 48 9.92 -11.38 0.43
N VAL A 49 10.28 -10.51 1.36
CA VAL A 49 10.23 -9.06 1.15
C VAL A 49 11.30 -8.67 0.15
N VAL A 50 10.88 -8.06 -0.97
CA VAL A 50 11.79 -7.61 -2.05
C VAL A 50 11.87 -6.09 -2.14
N ALA A 51 10.98 -5.36 -1.47
CA ALA A 51 11.08 -3.91 -1.31
C ALA A 51 10.35 -3.45 -0.05
N ARG A 52 10.84 -2.36 0.54
CA ARG A 52 10.24 -1.67 1.68
C ARG A 52 10.36 -0.17 1.44
N ALA A 53 9.31 0.58 1.70
CA ALA A 53 9.34 2.04 1.57
C ALA A 53 8.30 2.70 2.47
N GLY A 54 8.61 3.91 2.90
CA GLY A 54 7.67 4.85 3.51
C GLY A 54 7.50 6.07 2.64
N ASN A 55 6.45 6.85 2.88
CA ASN A 55 6.22 8.10 2.18
C ASN A 55 7.42 9.06 2.31
N ARG A 56 7.80 9.73 1.22
CA ARG A 56 8.94 10.64 1.17
C ARG A 56 8.68 11.93 0.38
N THR A 57 7.43 12.32 0.21
CA THR A 57 7.08 13.48 -0.63
C THR A 57 7.80 14.76 -0.19
N LEU A 58 7.94 15.00 1.11
CA LEU A 58 8.62 16.18 1.62
C LEU A 58 10.14 16.07 1.51
N ARG A 59 10.73 14.97 1.97
CA ARG A 59 12.18 14.75 1.96
C ARG A 59 12.76 14.76 0.56
N ASP A 60 12.07 14.11 -0.38
CA ASP A 60 12.54 14.00 -1.77
C ASP A 60 12.06 15.16 -2.64
N ARG A 61 11.22 16.07 -2.10
CA ARG A 61 10.58 17.15 -2.87
C ARG A 61 9.93 16.61 -4.14
N ASP A 62 9.20 15.50 -3.99
CA ASP A 62 8.60 14.77 -5.09
C ASP A 62 7.15 14.42 -4.71
N PRO A 63 6.15 15.05 -5.34
CA PRO A 63 4.74 14.78 -5.03
C PRO A 63 4.32 13.36 -5.38
N THR A 64 5.12 12.62 -6.15
CA THR A 64 4.84 11.24 -6.52
C THR A 64 5.53 10.22 -5.59
N ALA A 65 6.34 10.66 -4.63
CA ALA A 65 7.11 9.79 -3.74
C ALA A 65 6.25 9.16 -2.64
N HIS A 66 5.16 8.52 -3.03
CA HIS A 66 4.34 7.69 -2.17
C HIS A 66 5.03 6.35 -1.90
N ALA A 67 4.77 5.76 -0.75
CA ALA A 67 5.39 4.49 -0.33
C ALA A 67 5.25 3.40 -1.40
N GLU A 68 4.05 3.25 -1.96
CA GLU A 68 3.75 2.24 -2.98
C GLU A 68 4.59 2.46 -4.25
N LEU A 69 4.66 3.70 -4.71
CA LEU A 69 5.40 4.04 -5.94
C LEU A 69 6.90 3.78 -5.77
N LEU A 70 7.44 4.17 -4.61
CA LEU A 70 8.85 3.93 -4.29
C LEU A 70 9.17 2.44 -4.23
N ALA A 71 8.32 1.64 -3.60
CA ALA A 71 8.48 0.19 -3.53
C ALA A 71 8.42 -0.46 -4.92
N ILE A 72 7.45 -0.07 -5.74
CA ILE A 72 7.32 -0.56 -7.14
C ILE A 72 8.60 -0.26 -7.94
N ARG A 73 9.12 0.96 -7.84
CA ARG A 73 10.36 1.35 -8.51
C ARG A 73 11.56 0.52 -8.07
N GLN A 74 11.69 0.26 -6.77
CA GLN A 74 12.77 -0.58 -6.23
C GLN A 74 12.73 -1.97 -6.83
N VAL A 75 11.58 -2.62 -6.84
CA VAL A 75 11.43 -3.99 -7.37
C VAL A 75 11.68 -4.02 -8.87
N ALA A 76 11.10 -3.09 -9.63
CA ALA A 76 11.27 -3.02 -11.08
C ALA A 76 12.75 -2.86 -11.46
N SER A 77 13.48 -2.00 -10.74
CA SER A 77 14.91 -1.80 -10.94
C SER A 77 15.72 -3.07 -10.61
N THR A 78 15.43 -3.71 -9.47
CA THR A 78 16.14 -4.93 -9.03
C THR A 78 15.87 -6.12 -9.96
N LEU A 79 14.63 -6.30 -10.39
CA LEU A 79 14.25 -7.40 -11.28
C LEU A 79 14.59 -7.13 -12.76
N GLY A 80 14.87 -5.88 -13.11
CA GLY A 80 15.09 -5.47 -14.50
C GLY A 80 13.83 -5.65 -15.37
N SER A 81 12.65 -5.43 -14.78
CA SER A 81 11.36 -5.60 -15.45
C SER A 81 10.34 -4.61 -14.92
N GLU A 82 9.56 -4.01 -15.82
CA GLU A 82 8.43 -3.17 -15.47
C GLU A 82 7.20 -3.98 -15.02
N ARG A 83 7.19 -5.29 -15.23
CA ARG A 83 6.11 -6.19 -14.85
C ARG A 83 6.48 -6.99 -13.61
N LEU A 84 5.67 -6.86 -12.57
CA LEU A 84 5.86 -7.48 -11.26
C LEU A 84 4.77 -8.53 -11.01
N ILE A 85 4.57 -9.44 -11.97
CA ILE A 85 3.42 -10.34 -12.03
C ILE A 85 3.30 -11.31 -10.85
N ASP A 86 4.41 -11.67 -10.21
CA ASP A 86 4.45 -12.58 -9.07
C ASP A 86 4.58 -11.84 -7.73
N CYS A 87 4.36 -10.54 -7.72
CA CYS A 87 4.54 -9.71 -6.53
C CYS A 87 3.20 -9.37 -5.89
N ASP A 88 3.18 -9.45 -4.56
CA ASP A 88 2.09 -8.99 -3.72
C ASP A 88 2.51 -7.70 -3.00
N LEU A 89 1.62 -6.71 -2.93
CA LEU A 89 1.89 -5.42 -2.32
C LEU A 89 1.05 -5.24 -1.07
N HIS A 90 1.72 -4.90 0.04
CA HIS A 90 1.09 -4.58 1.32
C HIS A 90 1.32 -3.10 1.63
N VAL A 91 0.26 -2.36 1.87
CA VAL A 91 0.33 -0.92 2.18
C VAL A 91 -0.63 -0.56 3.32
N THR A 92 -0.22 0.33 4.20
CA THR A 92 -0.98 0.65 5.41
C THR A 92 -2.25 1.47 5.16
N LEU A 93 -2.32 2.18 4.04
CA LEU A 93 -3.45 3.02 3.66
C LEU A 93 -3.96 2.63 2.27
N GLU A 94 -5.27 2.73 2.07
CA GLU A 94 -5.89 2.53 0.75
C GLU A 94 -5.17 3.37 -0.32
N PRO A 95 -4.71 2.77 -1.43
CA PRO A 95 -3.99 3.49 -2.47
C PRO A 95 -4.82 4.59 -3.14
N CYS A 96 -4.14 5.70 -3.45
CA CYS A 96 -4.71 6.78 -4.27
C CYS A 96 -4.76 6.38 -5.75
N THR A 97 -5.36 7.25 -6.57
CA THR A 97 -5.51 7.02 -8.02
C THR A 97 -4.16 6.78 -8.72
N MET A 98 -3.15 7.56 -8.37
CA MET A 98 -1.80 7.44 -8.94
C MET A 98 -1.18 6.07 -8.65
N CYS A 99 -1.24 5.64 -7.38
CA CYS A 99 -0.64 4.37 -6.95
C CYS A 99 -1.44 3.16 -7.45
N ALA A 100 -2.77 3.24 -7.46
CA ALA A 100 -3.62 2.20 -8.05
C ALA A 100 -3.31 2.03 -9.55
N GLY A 101 -3.14 3.12 -10.27
CA GLY A 101 -2.71 3.10 -11.67
C GLY A 101 -1.35 2.45 -11.85
N ALA A 102 -0.38 2.81 -11.00
CA ALA A 102 0.96 2.21 -11.02
C ALA A 102 0.91 0.70 -10.77
N MET A 103 0.09 0.23 -9.83
CA MET A 103 -0.10 -1.19 -9.55
C MET A 103 -0.66 -1.94 -10.76
N SER A 104 -1.61 -1.33 -11.47
CA SER A 104 -2.16 -1.89 -12.70
C SER A 104 -1.09 -2.00 -13.78
N PHE A 105 -0.33 -0.95 -14.03
CA PHE A 105 0.77 -0.98 -15.00
C PHE A 105 1.85 -2.01 -14.64
N ALA A 106 2.18 -2.11 -13.36
CA ALA A 106 3.17 -3.07 -12.85
C ALA A 106 2.66 -4.52 -12.82
N ARG A 107 1.37 -4.75 -13.04
CA ARG A 107 0.76 -6.09 -12.98
C ARG A 107 0.88 -6.75 -11.61
N ILE A 108 0.75 -5.98 -10.53
CA ILE A 108 0.73 -6.51 -9.16
C ILE A 108 -0.33 -7.61 -9.04
N ARG A 109 0.04 -8.75 -8.46
CA ARG A 109 -0.84 -9.91 -8.32
C ARG A 109 -1.91 -9.69 -7.27
N ARG A 110 -1.52 -9.29 -6.05
CA ARG A 110 -2.41 -9.07 -4.91
C ARG A 110 -2.07 -7.77 -4.21
N LEU A 111 -3.12 -7.04 -3.83
CA LEU A 111 -3.03 -5.84 -3.02
C LEU A 111 -3.68 -6.10 -1.66
N TYR A 112 -2.91 -5.90 -0.60
CA TYR A 112 -3.38 -5.88 0.77
C TYR A 112 -3.26 -4.46 1.30
N PHE A 113 -4.34 -3.87 1.77
CA PHE A 113 -4.27 -2.54 2.38
C PHE A 113 -4.90 -2.50 3.77
N GLY A 114 -4.45 -1.55 4.61
CA GLY A 114 -4.92 -1.35 5.97
C GLY A 114 -6.18 -0.49 6.03
N ALA A 115 -6.02 0.77 6.37
CA ALA A 115 -7.12 1.70 6.54
C ALA A 115 -7.73 2.17 5.23
N LEU A 116 -9.05 2.37 5.21
CA LEU A 116 -9.73 3.08 4.12
C LEU A 116 -9.34 4.57 4.13
N ASP A 117 -9.28 5.16 2.95
CA ASP A 117 -9.08 6.60 2.77
C ASP A 117 -10.25 7.19 1.97
N PRO A 118 -11.32 7.65 2.66
CA PRO A 118 -12.48 8.21 1.96
C PRO A 118 -12.19 9.47 1.16
N LYS A 119 -11.11 10.19 1.47
CA LYS A 119 -10.74 11.45 0.82
C LYS A 119 -9.86 11.26 -0.40
N GLY A 120 -8.87 10.39 -0.32
CA GLY A 120 -7.86 10.23 -1.37
C GLY A 120 -7.76 8.83 -1.94
N GLY A 121 -8.43 7.84 -1.37
CA GLY A 121 -8.41 6.46 -1.83
C GLY A 121 -9.12 6.28 -3.18
N ALA A 122 -8.68 5.27 -3.91
CA ALA A 122 -9.18 5.00 -5.25
C ALA A 122 -9.39 3.51 -5.53
N VAL A 123 -9.51 2.69 -4.49
CA VAL A 123 -9.77 1.24 -4.59
C VAL A 123 -11.22 0.94 -4.21
N GLU A 124 -11.59 1.13 -2.95
CA GLU A 124 -12.97 1.05 -2.45
C GLU A 124 -13.67 2.41 -2.45
N SER A 125 -12.88 3.47 -2.34
CA SER A 125 -13.32 4.86 -2.27
C SER A 125 -13.08 5.56 -3.61
N GLY A 126 -13.63 6.76 -3.75
CA GLY A 126 -13.36 7.64 -4.88
C GLY A 126 -13.68 7.01 -6.23
N VAL A 127 -12.72 7.09 -7.15
CA VAL A 127 -12.92 6.66 -8.53
C VAL A 127 -12.96 5.14 -8.71
N ARG A 128 -12.59 4.36 -7.72
CA ARG A 128 -12.54 2.89 -7.82
C ARG A 128 -11.83 2.44 -9.09
N PHE A 129 -10.57 2.79 -9.19
CA PHE A 129 -9.79 2.65 -10.42
C PHE A 129 -9.82 1.23 -11.01
N PHE A 130 -9.76 0.20 -10.15
CA PHE A 130 -9.76 -1.19 -10.62
C PHE A 130 -11.12 -1.64 -11.21
N ALA A 131 -12.19 -0.89 -11.00
CA ALA A 131 -13.48 -1.10 -11.64
C ALA A 131 -13.64 -0.27 -12.92
N SER A 132 -12.67 0.56 -13.28
CA SER A 132 -12.70 1.39 -14.48
C SER A 132 -12.58 0.53 -15.75
N PRO A 133 -13.33 0.85 -16.82
CA PRO A 133 -13.22 0.13 -18.09
C PRO A 133 -11.83 0.29 -18.75
N THR A 134 -11.07 1.31 -18.39
CA THR A 134 -9.71 1.52 -18.91
C THR A 134 -8.60 0.89 -18.06
N CYS A 135 -8.95 0.22 -16.95
CA CYS A 135 -8.01 -0.52 -16.15
C CYS A 135 -7.71 -1.87 -16.80
N HIS A 136 -6.49 -2.05 -17.32
CA HIS A 136 -6.12 -3.25 -18.06
C HIS A 136 -5.75 -4.45 -17.20
N HIS A 137 -5.29 -4.21 -15.96
CA HIS A 137 -4.95 -5.25 -15.01
C HIS A 137 -5.49 -4.90 -13.63
N ARG A 138 -6.13 -5.85 -13.00
CA ARG A 138 -6.69 -5.71 -11.65
C ARG A 138 -6.03 -6.71 -10.72
N PRO A 139 -5.40 -6.25 -9.62
CA PRO A 139 -4.95 -7.18 -8.59
C PRO A 139 -6.14 -7.79 -7.86
N GLU A 140 -5.95 -8.94 -7.23
CA GLU A 140 -6.84 -9.37 -6.15
C GLU A 140 -6.68 -8.38 -4.99
N VAL A 141 -7.77 -7.95 -4.36
CA VAL A 141 -7.74 -6.91 -3.33
C VAL A 141 -8.27 -7.41 -2.01
N TYR A 142 -7.51 -7.17 -0.94
CA TYR A 142 -7.84 -7.49 0.44
C TYR A 142 -7.66 -6.24 1.30
N GLY A 143 -8.76 -5.69 1.82
CA GLY A 143 -8.75 -4.51 2.67
C GLY A 143 -8.93 -4.84 4.16
N GLY A 144 -8.61 -3.87 5.01
CA GLY A 144 -8.80 -3.99 6.46
C GLY A 144 -7.70 -4.73 7.20
N ILE A 145 -6.56 -4.99 6.56
CA ILE A 145 -5.43 -5.71 7.16
C ILE A 145 -4.63 -4.74 8.04
N GLY A 146 -4.73 -4.89 9.37
CA GLY A 146 -4.09 -3.97 10.30
C GLY A 146 -4.74 -2.58 10.31
N GLU A 147 -6.01 -2.50 9.98
CA GLU A 147 -6.79 -1.26 9.83
C GLU A 147 -6.70 -0.35 11.04
N SER A 148 -6.89 -0.89 12.25
CA SER A 148 -6.89 -0.10 13.50
C SER A 148 -5.55 0.57 13.76
N ASP A 149 -4.45 -0.17 13.59
CA ASP A 149 -3.10 0.37 13.81
C ASP A 149 -2.75 1.42 12.75
N ALA A 150 -3.10 1.16 11.49
CA ALA A 150 -2.88 2.11 10.40
C ALA A 150 -3.67 3.41 10.60
N ALA A 151 -4.95 3.30 10.96
CA ALA A 151 -5.80 4.46 11.24
C ALA A 151 -5.28 5.27 12.45
N ALA A 152 -4.85 4.58 13.51
CA ALA A 152 -4.31 5.24 14.70
C ALA A 152 -3.04 6.05 14.40
N LEU A 153 -2.14 5.51 13.58
CA LEU A 153 -0.93 6.23 13.15
C LEU A 153 -1.26 7.52 12.39
N LEU A 154 -2.19 7.47 11.45
CA LEU A 154 -2.63 8.62 10.67
C LEU A 154 -3.30 9.67 11.55
N GLN A 155 -4.22 9.25 12.40
CA GLN A 155 -4.92 10.15 13.32
C GLN A 155 -3.94 10.85 14.28
N GLY A 156 -3.01 10.09 14.86
CA GLY A 156 -1.99 10.64 15.76
C GLY A 156 -1.08 11.64 15.06
N PHE A 157 -0.67 11.36 13.84
CA PHE A 157 0.17 12.25 13.04
C PHE A 157 -0.53 13.58 12.75
N PHE A 158 -1.75 13.56 12.24
CA PHE A 158 -2.49 14.78 11.91
C PHE A 158 -2.92 15.57 13.16
N LYS A 159 -3.27 14.89 14.23
CA LYS A 159 -3.61 15.53 15.51
C LYS A 159 -2.42 16.33 16.07
N ALA A 160 -1.22 15.80 16.00
CA ALA A 160 -0.02 16.47 16.48
C ALA A 160 0.37 17.71 15.66
N ARG A 161 -0.19 17.88 14.46
CA ARG A 161 0.11 19.00 13.53
C ARG A 161 -0.98 20.06 13.44
N ARG A 162 -2.00 19.96 14.25
CA ARG A 162 -3.06 20.98 14.36
C ARG A 162 -2.69 22.07 15.36
#